data_ff0c913651128c3c5e2efb045e6516ba
#
_entry.id   ff0c913651128c3c5e2efb045e6516ba
#
_cell.length_a   1.000
_cell.length_b   1.000
_cell.length_c   1.000
_cell.angle_alpha   90.00
_cell.angle_beta   90.00
_cell.angle_gamma   90.00
#
_symmetry.space_group_name_H-M   'P 1'
#
loop_
_entity.id
_entity.type
_entity.pdbx_description
1 polymer ?
#
loop_
_entity_poly.entity_id
_entity_poly.type
_entity_poly.pdbx_seq_one_letter_code
_entity_poly.pdbx_strand_id
1 'polypeptide(L)'
;MSPFDLPPLDCHAHIAPDVTGPQIAALNGAIIFAMTRSPAEGRFAARRSDPTILWGYGAHPGLASALTAVTEDGIRRAATKHVVIGEIGLDNKTALAPQLAALDLILDVCAGQPVVLSLHSTGRTGVLLDALTRRPHAGAILHWFNGTREQIDRAAALGCYFSVNAAMSDERLAWIPQERLLPETDFPSSRRTTRARTPGDITFLEQRMSELLQLQAAAVRSMWYTNLATLTQRTSVTPRLPAGLRRLLGDC
;
A
#
# COMPACT_ATOMS: atom_id res chain seq x y z
N MET A 1 0.84 -23.72 10.48
CA MET A 1 0.54 -23.69 9.03
C MET A 1 1.84 -23.92 8.29
N SER A 2 1.80 -24.68 7.22
CA SER A 2 2.97 -24.81 6.34
C SER A 2 3.23 -23.44 5.67
N PRO A 3 4.48 -23.01 5.41
CA PRO A 3 4.76 -21.83 4.62
C PRO A 3 4.13 -21.88 3.21
N PHE A 4 3.62 -23.03 2.80
CA PHE A 4 2.87 -23.24 1.56
C PHE A 4 1.40 -22.78 1.62
N ASP A 5 0.88 -22.42 2.83
CA ASP A 5 -0.54 -22.09 3.03
C ASP A 5 -0.82 -20.60 3.18
N LEU A 6 0.17 -19.73 3.04
CA LEU A 6 -0.04 -18.29 3.08
C LEU A 6 -0.88 -17.84 1.87
N PRO A 7 -1.99 -17.10 2.07
CA PRO A 7 -2.77 -16.59 0.95
C PRO A 7 -1.98 -15.56 0.12
N PRO A 8 -2.40 -15.27 -1.13
CA PRO A 8 -1.84 -14.15 -1.87
C PRO A 8 -1.94 -12.84 -1.09
N LEU A 9 -0.92 -11.98 -1.16
CA LEU A 9 -0.86 -10.67 -0.51
C LEU A 9 -0.78 -9.59 -1.58
N ASP A 10 -1.64 -8.58 -1.50
CA ASP A 10 -1.68 -7.43 -2.41
C ASP A 10 -1.78 -6.14 -1.58
N CYS A 11 -0.67 -5.43 -1.43
CA CYS A 11 -0.60 -4.26 -0.57
C CYS A 11 -1.07 -2.96 -1.24
N HIS A 12 -1.53 -3.02 -2.50
CA HIS A 12 -2.15 -1.89 -3.18
C HIS A 12 -2.98 -2.36 -4.39
N ALA A 13 -4.29 -2.28 -4.27
CA ALA A 13 -5.23 -2.45 -5.37
C ALA A 13 -6.44 -1.54 -5.18
N HIS A 14 -7.16 -1.26 -6.25
CA HIS A 14 -8.41 -0.50 -6.20
C HIS A 14 -9.60 -1.43 -6.32
N ILE A 15 -10.44 -1.43 -5.29
CA ILE A 15 -11.72 -2.13 -5.25
C ILE A 15 -12.80 -1.09 -4.94
N ALA A 16 -13.86 -1.06 -5.74
CA ALA A 16 -14.98 -0.16 -5.46
C ALA A 16 -15.68 -0.58 -4.15
N PRO A 17 -15.98 0.34 -3.22
CA PRO A 17 -16.57 -0.03 -1.94
C PRO A 17 -17.97 -0.65 -2.00
N ASP A 18 -18.65 -0.61 -3.14
CA ASP A 18 -19.93 -1.28 -3.41
C ASP A 18 -19.77 -2.73 -3.91
N VAL A 19 -18.54 -3.25 -3.95
CA VAL A 19 -18.25 -4.63 -4.30
C VAL A 19 -19.12 -5.60 -3.48
N THR A 20 -19.66 -6.62 -4.15
CA THR A 20 -20.55 -7.61 -3.53
C THR A 20 -19.79 -8.75 -2.85
N GLY A 21 -20.44 -9.44 -1.92
CA GLY A 21 -19.87 -10.63 -1.27
C GLY A 21 -19.37 -11.70 -2.25
N PRO A 22 -20.16 -12.09 -3.28
CA PRO A 22 -19.70 -13.03 -4.31
C PRO A 22 -18.45 -12.57 -5.07
N GLN A 23 -18.32 -11.26 -5.35
CA GLN A 23 -17.13 -10.73 -6.01
C GLN A 23 -15.90 -10.80 -5.09
N ILE A 24 -16.05 -10.55 -3.79
CA ILE A 24 -14.96 -10.73 -2.82
C ILE A 24 -14.58 -12.20 -2.70
N ALA A 25 -15.55 -13.10 -2.63
CA ALA A 25 -15.31 -14.53 -2.57
C ALA A 25 -14.50 -15.04 -3.78
N ALA A 26 -14.71 -14.46 -4.96
CA ALA A 26 -13.96 -14.76 -6.18
C ALA A 26 -12.47 -14.32 -6.13
N LEU A 27 -12.04 -13.57 -5.12
CA LEU A 27 -10.64 -13.20 -4.90
C LEU A 27 -9.83 -14.29 -4.17
N ASN A 28 -10.42 -15.47 -3.96
CA ASN A 28 -9.77 -16.69 -3.45
C ASN A 28 -9.00 -16.49 -2.13
N GLY A 29 -9.55 -15.66 -1.24
CA GLY A 29 -8.98 -15.42 0.09
C GLY A 29 -7.71 -14.57 0.11
N ALA A 30 -7.35 -13.92 -1.00
CA ALA A 30 -6.23 -12.98 -1.03
C ALA A 30 -6.39 -11.87 0.02
N ILE A 31 -5.32 -11.55 0.73
CA ILE A 31 -5.25 -10.39 1.62
C ILE A 31 -4.95 -9.16 0.78
N ILE A 32 -5.86 -8.19 0.78
CA ILE A 32 -5.78 -7.03 -0.12
C ILE A 32 -5.91 -5.72 0.67
N PHE A 33 -4.99 -4.80 0.44
CA PHE A 33 -5.12 -3.41 0.85
C PHE A 33 -5.86 -2.67 -0.25
N ALA A 34 -7.16 -2.46 -0.06
CA ALA A 34 -8.05 -1.85 -1.04
C ALA A 34 -8.04 -0.33 -0.90
N MET A 35 -7.32 0.36 -1.77
CA MET A 35 -7.19 1.81 -1.76
C MET A 35 -8.44 2.49 -2.29
N THR A 36 -8.94 3.49 -1.56
CA THR A 36 -9.94 4.41 -2.07
C THR A 36 -9.27 5.65 -2.65
N ARG A 37 -9.98 6.34 -3.55
CA ARG A 37 -9.44 7.48 -4.29
C ARG A 37 -9.92 8.83 -3.79
N SER A 38 -10.91 8.82 -2.90
CA SER A 38 -11.50 10.03 -2.33
C SER A 38 -11.97 9.83 -0.90
N PRO A 39 -12.04 10.92 -0.10
CA PRO A 39 -12.65 10.89 1.23
C PRO A 39 -14.10 10.36 1.24
N ALA A 40 -14.85 10.56 0.16
CA ALA A 40 -16.22 10.04 0.02
C ALA A 40 -16.24 8.50 -0.05
N GLU A 41 -15.39 7.92 -0.92
CA GLU A 41 -15.22 6.46 -1.02
C GLU A 41 -14.71 5.87 0.29
N GLY A 42 -13.73 6.51 0.95
CA GLY A 42 -13.21 6.07 2.25
C GLY A 42 -14.28 6.03 3.34
N ARG A 43 -15.16 7.05 3.39
CA ARG A 43 -16.31 7.03 4.33
C ARG A 43 -17.32 5.90 4.02
N PHE A 44 -17.50 5.57 2.76
CA PHE A 44 -18.35 4.43 2.37
C PHE A 44 -17.69 3.10 2.77
N ALA A 45 -16.40 2.95 2.48
CA ALA A 45 -15.59 1.78 2.83
C ALA A 45 -15.53 1.55 4.36
N ALA A 46 -15.58 2.60 5.19
CA ALA A 46 -15.60 2.50 6.64
C ALA A 46 -16.80 1.73 7.22
N ARG A 47 -17.82 1.45 6.41
CA ARG A 47 -19.01 0.66 6.79
C ARG A 47 -18.83 -0.83 6.52
N ARG A 48 -17.75 -1.21 5.86
CA ARG A 48 -17.46 -2.59 5.47
C ARG A 48 -16.68 -3.33 6.57
N SER A 49 -16.89 -4.64 6.60
CA SER A 49 -16.19 -5.54 7.51
C SER A 49 -15.85 -6.83 6.74
N ASP A 50 -14.84 -6.77 5.92
CA ASP A 50 -14.39 -7.89 5.09
C ASP A 50 -13.12 -8.50 5.72
N PRO A 51 -13.06 -9.80 5.99
CA PRO A 51 -11.99 -10.41 6.77
C PRO A 51 -10.63 -10.40 6.07
N THR A 52 -10.61 -10.27 4.73
CA THR A 52 -9.40 -10.32 3.89
C THR A 52 -9.11 -8.98 3.18
N ILE A 53 -9.99 -7.98 3.34
CA ILE A 53 -9.81 -6.68 2.71
C ILE A 53 -9.55 -5.61 3.78
N LEU A 54 -8.41 -4.95 3.69
CA LEU A 54 -8.07 -3.78 4.49
C LEU A 54 -8.42 -2.53 3.67
N TRP A 55 -9.54 -1.91 4.00
CA TRP A 55 -10.01 -0.73 3.29
C TRP A 55 -9.19 0.50 3.67
N GLY A 56 -8.61 1.15 2.66
CA GLY A 56 -7.89 2.41 2.80
C GLY A 56 -8.82 3.63 2.75
N TYR A 57 -8.37 4.72 3.35
CA TYR A 57 -9.01 6.04 3.23
C TYR A 57 -8.10 6.96 2.44
N GLY A 58 -8.48 7.29 1.20
CA GLY A 58 -7.63 7.99 0.25
C GLY A 58 -8.09 9.40 -0.11
N ALA A 59 -7.14 10.14 -0.68
CA ALA A 59 -7.32 11.37 -1.41
C ALA A 59 -6.30 11.38 -2.56
N HIS A 60 -6.63 10.70 -3.64
CA HIS A 60 -5.72 10.49 -4.77
C HIS A 60 -5.24 11.83 -5.35
N PRO A 61 -3.91 12.06 -5.46
CA PRO A 61 -3.34 13.35 -5.83
C PRO A 61 -3.73 13.82 -7.25
N GLY A 62 -4.04 12.89 -8.15
CA GLY A 62 -4.55 13.19 -9.49
C GLY A 62 -6.00 13.67 -9.55
N LEU A 63 -6.74 13.72 -8.41
CA LEU A 63 -8.14 14.15 -8.33
C LEU A 63 -8.28 15.41 -7.49
N ALA A 64 -8.41 16.56 -8.15
CA ALA A 64 -8.53 17.86 -7.48
C ALA A 64 -9.68 17.91 -6.46
N SER A 65 -10.83 17.30 -6.77
CA SER A 65 -11.98 17.22 -5.86
C SER A 65 -11.70 16.38 -4.62
N ALA A 66 -10.84 15.37 -4.71
CA ALA A 66 -10.43 14.57 -3.56
C ALA A 66 -9.52 15.39 -2.62
N LEU A 67 -8.60 16.18 -3.18
CA LEU A 67 -7.70 17.04 -2.41
C LEU A 67 -8.47 18.12 -1.64
N THR A 68 -9.43 18.79 -2.29
CA THR A 68 -10.25 19.84 -1.64
C THR A 68 -11.18 19.29 -0.55
N ALA A 69 -11.47 17.98 -0.58
CA ALA A 69 -12.30 17.31 0.42
C ALA A 69 -11.50 16.81 1.64
N VAL A 70 -10.17 16.96 1.65
CA VAL A 70 -9.33 16.63 2.81
C VAL A 70 -9.55 17.66 3.91
N THR A 71 -9.85 17.18 5.13
CA THR A 71 -9.96 18.00 6.32
C THR A 71 -9.28 17.30 7.49
N GLU A 72 -8.77 18.08 8.45
CA GLU A 72 -8.12 17.54 9.65
C GLU A 72 -9.04 16.54 10.39
N ASP A 73 -10.26 16.94 10.67
CA ASP A 73 -11.26 16.11 11.31
C ASP A 73 -11.59 14.84 10.52
N GLY A 74 -11.61 14.95 9.19
CA GLY A 74 -11.81 13.82 8.28
C GLY A 74 -10.70 12.79 8.43
N ILE A 75 -9.44 13.22 8.42
CA ILE A 75 -8.27 12.36 8.58
C ILE A 75 -8.20 11.78 10.00
N ARG A 76 -8.46 12.56 11.05
CA ARG A 76 -8.53 12.04 12.45
C ARG A 76 -9.53 10.89 12.56
N ARG A 77 -10.75 11.08 12.05
CA ARG A 77 -11.78 10.01 12.03
C ARG A 77 -11.35 8.83 11.17
N ALA A 78 -10.70 9.09 10.03
CA ALA A 78 -10.19 8.02 9.17
C ALA A 78 -9.13 7.19 9.89
N ALA A 79 -8.15 7.81 10.56
CA ALA A 79 -7.10 7.13 11.32
C ALA A 79 -7.64 6.24 12.46
N THR A 80 -8.84 6.55 13.01
CA THR A 80 -9.50 5.66 14.00
C THR A 80 -10.23 4.48 13.35
N LYS A 81 -10.70 4.61 12.11
CA LYS A 81 -11.54 3.60 11.43
C LYS A 81 -10.74 2.70 10.48
N HIS A 82 -9.75 3.25 9.84
CA HIS A 82 -8.93 2.56 8.86
C HIS A 82 -7.52 2.33 9.41
N VAL A 83 -6.95 1.17 9.09
CA VAL A 83 -5.53 0.87 9.37
C VAL A 83 -4.63 1.33 8.23
N VAL A 84 -5.22 1.65 7.08
CA VAL A 84 -4.52 2.15 5.89
C VAL A 84 -5.06 3.53 5.54
N ILE A 85 -4.19 4.51 5.40
CA ILE A 85 -4.48 5.82 4.80
C ILE A 85 -3.84 5.82 3.42
N GLY A 86 -4.68 5.76 2.41
CA GLY A 86 -4.25 5.59 1.01
C GLY A 86 -5.43 5.37 0.04
N GLU A 87 -5.26 5.73 -1.20
CA GLU A 87 -4.08 6.27 -1.84
C GLU A 87 -3.97 7.79 -1.61
N ILE A 88 -2.80 8.27 -1.22
CA ILE A 88 -2.47 9.68 -1.00
C ILE A 88 -1.10 9.99 -1.64
N GLY A 89 -0.68 11.23 -1.69
CA GLY A 89 0.68 11.56 -2.14
C GLY A 89 0.74 12.64 -3.22
N LEU A 90 1.63 12.47 -4.22
CA LEU A 90 1.93 13.47 -5.24
C LEU A 90 1.88 12.87 -6.66
N ASP A 91 1.29 13.61 -7.60
CA ASP A 91 1.17 13.24 -9.02
C ASP A 91 1.50 14.45 -9.90
N ASN A 92 2.15 14.23 -11.04
CA ASN A 92 2.53 15.32 -11.95
C ASN A 92 1.40 15.85 -12.83
N LYS A 93 0.21 15.23 -12.81
CA LYS A 93 -0.94 15.60 -13.64
C LYS A 93 -1.74 16.80 -13.10
N THR A 94 -1.57 17.14 -11.84
CA THR A 94 -2.28 18.25 -11.19
C THR A 94 -1.31 19.24 -10.53
N ALA A 95 -1.82 20.42 -10.13
CA ALA A 95 -1.00 21.43 -9.46
C ALA A 95 -0.37 20.90 -8.17
N LEU A 96 0.90 21.26 -7.91
CA LEU A 96 1.66 20.74 -6.76
C LEU A 96 1.15 21.28 -5.42
N ALA A 97 0.86 22.57 -5.34
CA ALA A 97 0.56 23.23 -4.06
C ALA A 97 -0.63 22.59 -3.29
N PRO A 98 -1.81 22.33 -3.92
CA PRO A 98 -2.90 21.68 -3.19
C PRO A 98 -2.58 20.23 -2.80
N GLN A 99 -1.75 19.52 -3.57
CA GLN A 99 -1.31 18.17 -3.20
C GLN A 99 -0.40 18.21 -1.98
N LEU A 100 0.58 19.13 -1.93
CA LEU A 100 1.46 19.30 -0.78
C LEU A 100 0.68 19.69 0.47
N ALA A 101 -0.28 20.62 0.35
CA ALA A 101 -1.11 21.02 1.47
C ALA A 101 -1.91 19.83 2.05
N ALA A 102 -2.51 19.01 1.18
CA ALA A 102 -3.23 17.82 1.60
C ALA A 102 -2.30 16.76 2.21
N LEU A 103 -1.14 16.51 1.57
CA LEU A 103 -0.15 15.54 2.06
C LEU A 103 0.42 15.98 3.41
N ASP A 104 0.84 17.24 3.57
CA ASP A 104 1.38 17.77 4.81
C ASP A 104 0.37 17.64 5.95
N LEU A 105 -0.90 18.01 5.71
CA LEU A 105 -1.99 17.83 6.68
C LEU A 105 -2.18 16.36 7.08
N ILE A 106 -2.17 15.44 6.10
CA ILE A 106 -2.32 14.00 6.38
C ILE A 106 -1.14 13.49 7.20
N LEU A 107 0.08 13.85 6.85
CA LEU A 107 1.28 13.43 7.58
C LEU A 107 1.27 13.97 9.01
N ASP A 108 0.89 15.24 9.21
CA ASP A 108 0.80 15.85 10.54
C ASP A 108 -0.26 15.13 11.42
N VAL A 109 -1.44 14.86 10.87
CA VAL A 109 -2.53 14.19 11.62
C VAL A 109 -2.22 12.73 11.89
N CYS A 110 -1.55 12.05 10.96
CA CYS A 110 -1.17 10.64 11.12
C CYS A 110 0.11 10.43 11.94
N ALA A 111 0.81 11.50 12.31
CA ALA A 111 2.02 11.40 13.14
C ALA A 111 1.73 10.62 14.44
N GLY A 112 2.46 9.51 14.66
CA GLY A 112 2.29 8.65 15.83
C GLY A 112 0.97 7.85 15.87
N GLN A 113 0.11 7.96 14.87
CA GLN A 113 -1.10 7.14 14.80
C GLN A 113 -0.78 5.71 14.31
N PRO A 114 -1.48 4.68 14.82
CA PRO A 114 -1.29 3.30 14.39
C PRO A 114 -1.97 3.05 13.02
N VAL A 115 -1.37 3.61 11.98
CA VAL A 115 -1.79 3.46 10.59
C VAL A 115 -0.58 3.21 9.68
N VAL A 116 -0.80 2.63 8.51
CA VAL A 116 0.15 2.61 7.40
C VAL A 116 -0.32 3.58 6.32
N LEU A 117 0.62 4.14 5.57
CA LEU A 117 0.36 5.10 4.50
C LEU A 117 0.71 4.48 3.15
N SER A 118 -0.20 4.48 2.19
CA SER A 118 0.10 4.10 0.81
C SER A 118 0.26 5.35 -0.06
N LEU A 119 1.50 5.57 -0.53
CA LEU A 119 1.98 6.84 -1.07
C LEU A 119 2.25 6.76 -2.57
N HIS A 120 1.50 7.56 -3.32
CA HIS A 120 1.69 7.80 -4.75
C HIS A 120 2.76 8.86 -5.00
N SER A 121 3.63 8.67 -6.02
CA SER A 121 4.75 9.60 -6.26
C SER A 121 5.05 9.90 -7.73
N THR A 122 4.12 9.67 -8.64
CA THR A 122 4.35 9.77 -10.09
C THR A 122 4.94 11.12 -10.50
N GLY A 123 6.19 11.09 -11.00
CA GLY A 123 6.93 12.25 -11.46
C GLY A 123 7.32 13.28 -10.39
N ARG A 124 7.07 12.97 -9.09
CA ARG A 124 7.34 13.87 -7.94
C ARG A 124 7.99 13.18 -6.76
N THR A 125 8.70 12.10 -7.01
CA THR A 125 9.34 11.30 -5.96
C THR A 125 10.26 12.11 -5.05
N GLY A 126 11.12 12.97 -5.62
CA GLY A 126 12.02 13.82 -4.82
C GLY A 126 11.27 14.73 -3.84
N VAL A 127 10.18 15.35 -4.31
CA VAL A 127 9.34 16.24 -3.48
C VAL A 127 8.61 15.45 -2.38
N LEU A 128 8.14 14.24 -2.69
CA LEU A 128 7.54 13.35 -1.68
C LEU A 128 8.55 12.97 -0.61
N LEU A 129 9.78 12.61 -1.00
CA LEU A 129 10.84 12.29 -0.05
C LEU A 129 11.25 13.50 0.81
N ASP A 130 11.20 14.72 0.26
CA ASP A 130 11.40 15.95 1.03
C ASP A 130 10.29 16.14 2.09
N ALA A 131 9.03 15.86 1.74
CA ALA A 131 7.91 15.90 2.68
C ALA A 131 8.10 14.85 3.81
N LEU A 132 8.47 13.62 3.47
CA LEU A 132 8.74 12.55 4.44
C LEU A 132 9.98 12.82 5.30
N THR A 133 10.97 13.57 4.79
CA THR A 133 12.13 13.99 5.59
C THR A 133 11.71 14.98 6.67
N ARG A 134 10.80 15.90 6.36
CA ARG A 134 10.26 16.87 7.32
C ARG A 134 9.25 16.26 8.30
N ARG A 135 8.48 15.29 7.84
CA ARG A 135 7.39 14.61 8.56
C ARG A 135 7.51 13.09 8.42
N PRO A 136 8.47 12.47 9.12
CA PRO A 136 8.72 11.03 8.99
C PRO A 136 7.53 10.22 9.51
N HIS A 137 7.23 9.11 8.83
CA HIS A 137 6.18 8.19 9.25
C HIS A 137 6.64 6.74 9.12
N ALA A 138 6.61 5.99 10.22
CA ALA A 138 7.11 4.62 10.28
C ALA A 138 6.36 3.63 9.35
N GLY A 139 5.12 3.97 8.96
CA GLY A 139 4.25 3.17 8.13
C GLY A 139 4.21 3.59 6.66
N ALA A 140 5.16 4.38 6.16
CA ALA A 140 5.18 4.84 4.77
C ALA A 140 5.48 3.68 3.81
N ILE A 141 4.56 3.41 2.87
CA ILE A 141 4.73 2.48 1.75
C ILE A 141 4.68 3.30 0.47
N LEU A 142 5.78 3.32 -0.29
CA LEU A 142 5.82 3.93 -1.62
C LEU A 142 5.30 2.93 -2.63
N HIS A 143 4.07 3.16 -3.13
CA HIS A 143 3.47 2.24 -4.07
C HIS A 143 4.00 2.48 -5.50
N TRP A 144 4.13 1.40 -6.26
CA TRP A 144 4.66 1.36 -7.63
C TRP A 144 5.81 2.35 -7.84
N PHE A 145 6.84 2.20 -7.03
CA PHE A 145 7.93 3.16 -6.98
C PHE A 145 8.76 3.19 -8.28
N ASN A 146 8.78 4.32 -8.95
CA ASN A 146 9.50 4.53 -10.23
C ASN A 146 10.67 5.53 -10.12
N GLY A 147 11.22 5.73 -8.94
CA GLY A 147 12.36 6.61 -8.70
C GLY A 147 13.71 6.02 -9.13
N THR A 148 14.78 6.82 -8.95
CA THR A 148 16.16 6.41 -9.17
C THR A 148 16.68 5.57 -8.01
N ARG A 149 17.88 4.98 -8.18
CA ARG A 149 18.54 4.24 -7.10
C ARG A 149 18.79 5.11 -5.87
N GLU A 150 19.28 6.34 -6.06
CA GLU A 150 19.53 7.29 -4.96
C GLU A 150 18.23 7.62 -4.21
N GLN A 151 17.11 7.67 -4.92
CA GLN A 151 15.80 7.88 -4.30
C GLN A 151 15.33 6.64 -3.53
N ILE A 152 15.65 5.43 -4.00
CA ILE A 152 15.40 4.19 -3.24
C ILE A 152 16.22 4.19 -1.96
N ASP A 153 17.53 4.46 -2.05
CA ASP A 153 18.43 4.49 -0.90
C ASP A 153 17.95 5.53 0.13
N ARG A 154 17.57 6.71 -0.33
CA ARG A 154 16.99 7.77 0.53
C ARG A 154 15.68 7.33 1.19
N ALA A 155 14.75 6.74 0.44
CA ALA A 155 13.48 6.26 0.98
C ALA A 155 13.69 5.13 2.00
N ALA A 156 14.62 4.20 1.73
CA ALA A 156 14.99 3.13 2.65
C ALA A 156 15.60 3.69 3.95
N ALA A 157 16.47 4.70 3.85
CA ALA A 157 17.05 5.42 5.02
C ALA A 157 15.96 6.13 5.86
N LEU A 158 14.90 6.64 5.22
CA LEU A 158 13.72 7.19 5.91
C LEU A 158 12.83 6.10 6.52
N GLY A 159 13.15 4.82 6.31
CA GLY A 159 12.40 3.69 6.83
C GLY A 159 11.16 3.31 6.01
N CYS A 160 11.02 3.82 4.79
CA CYS A 160 9.92 3.48 3.89
C CYS A 160 9.97 2.01 3.45
N TYR A 161 8.79 1.46 3.16
CA TYR A 161 8.59 0.23 2.43
C TYR A 161 8.23 0.54 0.97
N PHE A 162 8.31 -0.46 0.12
CA PHE A 162 8.00 -0.33 -1.30
C PHE A 162 7.03 -1.43 -1.69
N SER A 163 5.86 -1.10 -2.19
CA SER A 163 5.05 -2.10 -2.85
C SER A 163 5.40 -2.11 -4.34
N VAL A 164 5.63 -3.32 -4.83
CA VAL A 164 6.16 -3.56 -6.17
C VAL A 164 5.22 -4.42 -6.99
N ASN A 165 5.18 -4.17 -8.28
CA ASN A 165 4.37 -4.93 -9.21
C ASN A 165 5.17 -5.44 -10.42
N ALA A 166 4.58 -6.33 -11.17
CA ALA A 166 5.23 -6.99 -12.28
C ALA A 166 5.50 -6.10 -13.51
N ALA A 167 5.08 -4.83 -13.51
CA ALA A 167 5.41 -3.87 -14.57
C ALA A 167 6.78 -3.18 -14.34
N MET A 168 7.34 -3.27 -13.14
CA MET A 168 8.64 -2.70 -12.81
C MET A 168 9.77 -3.49 -13.48
N SER A 169 10.88 -2.82 -13.84
CA SER A 169 12.06 -3.53 -14.40
C SER A 169 12.78 -4.38 -13.35
N ASP A 170 13.42 -5.46 -13.77
CA ASP A 170 14.22 -6.33 -12.88
C ASP A 170 15.32 -5.55 -12.18
N GLU A 171 15.97 -4.64 -12.91
CA GLU A 171 16.99 -3.75 -12.35
C GLU A 171 16.45 -2.94 -11.16
N ARG A 172 15.26 -2.35 -11.30
CA ARG A 172 14.64 -1.56 -10.23
C ARG A 172 14.18 -2.43 -9.06
N LEU A 173 13.63 -3.61 -9.35
CA LEU A 173 13.27 -4.58 -8.32
C LEU A 173 14.50 -5.01 -7.51
N ALA A 174 15.64 -5.20 -8.17
CA ALA A 174 16.90 -5.58 -7.53
C ALA A 174 17.54 -4.48 -6.68
N TRP A 175 17.21 -3.21 -6.92
CA TRP A 175 17.71 -2.09 -6.09
C TRP A 175 17.01 -1.99 -4.74
N ILE A 176 15.76 -2.48 -4.64
CA ILE A 176 14.97 -2.34 -3.42
C ILE A 176 15.44 -3.36 -2.38
N PRO A 177 15.73 -2.95 -1.13
CA PRO A 177 16.09 -3.88 -0.06
C PRO A 177 15.00 -4.94 0.16
N GLN A 178 15.38 -6.20 0.20
CA GLN A 178 14.43 -7.33 0.27
C GLN A 178 13.52 -7.25 1.49
N GLU A 179 14.05 -6.78 2.62
CA GLU A 179 13.32 -6.59 3.88
C GLU A 179 12.32 -5.40 3.86
N ARG A 180 12.25 -4.68 2.74
CA ARG A 180 11.34 -3.55 2.50
C ARG A 180 10.34 -3.80 1.38
N LEU A 181 10.44 -4.96 0.72
CA LEU A 181 9.56 -5.33 -0.39
C LEU A 181 8.20 -5.81 0.11
N LEU A 182 7.13 -5.27 -0.50
CA LEU A 182 5.76 -5.76 -0.41
C LEU A 182 5.20 -5.95 -1.82
N PRO A 183 4.31 -6.91 -2.05
CA PRO A 183 3.71 -7.12 -3.37
C PRO A 183 2.51 -6.20 -3.58
N GLU A 184 2.25 -5.84 -4.84
CA GLU A 184 1.01 -5.17 -5.24
C GLU A 184 0.59 -5.56 -6.66
N THR A 185 -0.69 -5.34 -7.00
CA THR A 185 -1.17 -5.41 -8.38
C THR A 185 -1.39 -4.04 -9.00
N ASP A 186 -1.71 -3.03 -8.21
CA ASP A 186 -2.30 -1.75 -8.64
C ASP A 186 -3.49 -1.95 -9.59
N PHE A 187 -4.23 -3.05 -9.39
CA PHE A 187 -5.42 -3.35 -10.20
C PHE A 187 -6.49 -2.24 -10.01
N PRO A 188 -7.16 -1.77 -11.07
CA PRO A 188 -7.12 -2.22 -12.45
C PRO A 188 -6.17 -1.40 -13.36
N SER A 189 -5.40 -0.44 -12.82
CA SER A 189 -4.66 0.56 -13.60
C SER A 189 -3.65 -0.07 -14.56
N SER A 190 -3.03 -1.14 -14.16
CA SER A 190 -1.85 -1.70 -14.85
C SER A 190 -2.05 -3.11 -15.40
N ARG A 191 -3.30 -3.58 -15.56
CA ARG A 191 -3.64 -4.96 -15.96
C ARG A 191 -2.82 -5.51 -17.13
N ARG A 192 -2.53 -4.69 -18.15
CA ARG A 192 -1.81 -5.14 -19.35
C ARG A 192 -0.35 -5.45 -19.05
N THR A 193 0.28 -4.69 -18.16
CA THR A 193 1.71 -4.79 -17.83
C THR A 193 1.96 -5.68 -16.63
N THR A 194 1.10 -5.65 -15.62
CA THR A 194 1.18 -6.52 -14.44
C THR A 194 0.64 -7.91 -14.69
N ARG A 195 -0.19 -8.10 -15.73
CA ARG A 195 -0.93 -9.33 -16.03
C ARG A 195 -1.90 -9.76 -14.93
N ALA A 196 -2.16 -8.91 -13.94
CA ALA A 196 -3.15 -9.17 -12.91
C ALA A 196 -4.57 -9.18 -13.51
N ARG A 197 -5.31 -10.25 -13.28
CA ARG A 197 -6.70 -10.42 -13.76
C ARG A 197 -7.72 -9.88 -12.77
N THR A 198 -7.36 -9.91 -11.49
CA THR A 198 -8.16 -9.44 -10.36
C THR A 198 -7.25 -8.78 -9.32
N PRO A 199 -7.81 -7.98 -8.38
CA PRO A 199 -7.08 -7.64 -7.16
C PRO A 199 -6.59 -8.93 -6.47
N GLY A 200 -5.37 -8.92 -5.96
CA GLY A 200 -4.76 -10.11 -5.32
C GLY A 200 -4.14 -11.12 -6.28
N ASP A 201 -4.26 -10.97 -7.61
CA ASP A 201 -3.61 -11.86 -8.58
C ASP A 201 -2.12 -11.48 -8.74
N ILE A 202 -1.33 -11.83 -7.75
CA ILE A 202 0.12 -11.57 -7.72
C ILE A 202 0.95 -12.71 -8.35
N THR A 203 0.30 -13.70 -8.95
CA THR A 203 0.97 -14.93 -9.44
C THR A 203 2.16 -14.62 -10.35
N PHE A 204 1.99 -13.69 -11.29
CA PHE A 204 3.06 -13.34 -12.22
C PHE A 204 4.22 -12.59 -11.54
N LEU A 205 3.91 -11.69 -10.59
CA LEU A 205 4.92 -11.02 -9.78
C LEU A 205 5.69 -12.03 -8.93
N GLU A 206 4.98 -12.96 -8.26
CA GLU A 206 5.59 -13.97 -7.41
C GLU A 206 6.57 -14.87 -8.18
N GLN A 207 6.17 -15.35 -9.36
CA GLN A 207 7.05 -16.11 -10.24
C GLN A 207 8.29 -15.30 -10.62
N ARG A 208 8.11 -14.05 -11.04
CA ARG A 208 9.20 -13.18 -11.44
C ARG A 208 10.16 -12.88 -10.29
N MET A 209 9.66 -12.63 -9.09
CA MET A 209 10.48 -12.42 -7.89
C MET A 209 11.21 -13.71 -7.48
N SER A 210 10.58 -14.88 -7.66
CA SER A 210 11.20 -16.18 -7.45
C SER A 210 12.44 -16.37 -8.35
N GLU A 211 12.32 -16.03 -9.63
CA GLU A 211 13.43 -16.09 -10.59
C GLU A 211 14.52 -15.05 -10.25
N LEU A 212 14.14 -13.80 -9.98
CA LEU A 212 15.08 -12.71 -9.69
C LEU A 212 15.89 -12.96 -8.41
N LEU A 213 15.24 -13.45 -7.36
CA LEU A 213 15.86 -13.69 -6.05
C LEU A 213 16.43 -15.11 -5.91
N GLN A 214 16.23 -15.99 -6.89
CA GLN A 214 16.58 -17.42 -6.83
C GLN A 214 16.01 -18.13 -5.60
N LEU A 215 14.76 -17.81 -5.27
CA LEU A 215 13.99 -18.37 -4.15
C LEU A 215 12.79 -19.16 -4.67
N GLN A 216 12.30 -20.11 -3.89
CA GLN A 216 11.02 -20.75 -4.17
C GLN A 216 9.87 -19.72 -3.97
N ALA A 217 8.79 -19.82 -4.75
CA ALA A 217 7.65 -18.91 -4.66
C ALA A 217 7.07 -18.82 -3.23
N ALA A 218 7.01 -19.94 -2.52
CA ALA A 218 6.59 -19.96 -1.11
C ALA A 218 7.52 -19.13 -0.21
N ALA A 219 8.83 -19.14 -0.46
CA ALA A 219 9.79 -18.35 0.30
C ALA A 219 9.66 -16.85 0.00
N VAL A 220 9.40 -16.48 -1.26
CA VAL A 220 9.08 -15.09 -1.65
C VAL A 220 7.83 -14.62 -0.90
N ARG A 221 6.78 -15.43 -0.87
CA ARG A 221 5.54 -15.09 -0.16
C ARG A 221 5.77 -14.96 1.35
N SER A 222 6.51 -15.87 1.97
CA SER A 222 6.90 -15.77 3.38
C SER A 222 7.69 -14.50 3.68
N MET A 223 8.63 -14.11 2.82
CA MET A 223 9.37 -12.86 2.95
C MET A 223 8.42 -11.64 2.97
N TRP A 224 7.44 -11.59 2.09
CA TRP A 224 6.46 -10.49 2.06
C TRP A 224 5.62 -10.43 3.33
N TYR A 225 5.20 -11.57 3.86
CA TYR A 225 4.46 -11.62 5.13
C TYR A 225 5.34 -11.21 6.31
N THR A 226 6.61 -11.61 6.35
CA THR A 226 7.59 -11.16 7.36
C THR A 226 7.80 -9.65 7.31
N ASN A 227 7.92 -9.09 6.10
CA ASN A 227 8.05 -7.65 5.90
C ASN A 227 6.80 -6.90 6.37
N LEU A 228 5.60 -7.42 6.05
CA LEU A 228 4.35 -6.86 6.52
C LEU A 228 4.23 -6.95 8.05
N ALA A 229 4.61 -8.07 8.67
CA ALA A 229 4.63 -8.23 10.11
C ALA A 229 5.53 -7.17 10.78
N THR A 230 6.74 -6.98 10.26
CA THR A 230 7.68 -5.96 10.75
C THR A 230 7.10 -4.55 10.62
N LEU A 231 6.51 -4.22 9.46
CA LEU A 231 5.87 -2.93 9.23
C LEU A 231 4.72 -2.67 10.22
N THR A 232 3.84 -3.65 10.40
CA THR A 232 2.66 -3.50 11.27
C THR A 232 3.02 -3.45 12.75
N GLN A 233 4.08 -4.11 13.18
CA GLN A 233 4.64 -4.01 14.53
C GLN A 233 5.24 -2.61 14.78
N ARG A 234 6.07 -2.12 13.86
CA ARG A 234 6.68 -0.77 13.96
C ARG A 234 5.67 0.36 14.07
N THR A 235 4.51 0.19 13.45
CA THR A 235 3.43 1.18 13.43
C THR A 235 2.37 0.94 14.50
N SER A 236 2.54 -0.09 15.33
CA SER A 236 1.52 -0.52 16.31
C SER A 236 0.14 -0.80 15.69
N VAL A 237 0.09 -1.13 14.41
CA VAL A 237 -1.15 -1.45 13.67
C VAL A 237 -1.64 -2.86 13.95
N THR A 238 -0.74 -3.80 14.31
CA THR A 238 -1.06 -5.23 14.48
C THR A 238 -2.35 -5.51 15.27
N PRO A 239 -2.63 -4.86 16.43
CA PRO A 239 -3.85 -5.14 17.19
C PRO A 239 -5.15 -4.74 16.46
N ARG A 240 -5.05 -3.87 15.46
CA ARG A 240 -6.19 -3.35 14.68
C ARG A 240 -6.49 -4.17 13.44
N LEU A 241 -5.60 -5.09 13.04
CA LEU A 241 -5.78 -5.94 11.87
C LEU A 241 -6.87 -7.00 12.10
N PRO A 242 -7.54 -7.48 11.04
CA PRO A 242 -8.45 -8.61 11.13
C PRO A 242 -7.79 -9.82 11.80
N ALA A 243 -8.54 -10.56 12.61
CA ALA A 243 -8.01 -11.68 13.40
C ALA A 243 -7.31 -12.76 12.54
N GLY A 244 -7.82 -12.99 11.32
CA GLY A 244 -7.20 -13.91 10.36
C GLY A 244 -5.81 -13.46 9.97
N LEU A 245 -5.66 -12.18 9.60
CA LEU A 245 -4.36 -11.62 9.20
C LEU A 245 -3.39 -11.56 10.39
N ARG A 246 -3.86 -11.21 11.60
CA ARG A 246 -2.99 -11.25 12.79
C ARG A 246 -2.37 -12.61 13.04
N ARG A 247 -3.15 -13.69 12.86
CA ARG A 247 -2.62 -15.06 12.99
C ARG A 247 -1.56 -15.36 11.94
N LEU A 248 -1.80 -14.96 10.69
CA LEU A 248 -0.82 -15.13 9.60
C LEU A 248 0.50 -14.39 9.88
N LEU A 249 0.43 -13.17 10.45
CA LEU A 249 1.61 -12.36 10.77
C LEU A 249 2.31 -12.79 12.06
N GLY A 250 1.63 -13.47 12.98
CA GLY A 250 2.23 -14.00 14.20
C GLY A 250 2.98 -15.32 14.00
N ASP A 251 2.69 -15.99 12.89
CA ASP A 251 3.33 -17.25 12.49
C ASP A 251 4.53 -17.04 11.54
N CYS A 252 4.92 -15.78 11.26
CA CYS A 252 6.03 -15.41 10.37
C CYS A 252 7.34 -15.15 11.12
#